data_ab9d57bbda790b2f56daf426aecdba05
#
_entry.id   ab9d57bbda790b2f56daf426aecdba05
#
_cell.length_a   1.000
_cell.length_b   1.000
_cell.length_c   1.000
_cell.angle_alpha   90.00
_cell.angle_beta   90.00
_cell.angle_gamma   90.00
#
_symmetry.space_group_name_H-M   'P 1'
#
loop_
_entity.id
_entity.type
_entity.pdbx_description
1 polymer ?
#
loop_
_entity_poly.entity_id
_entity_poly.type
_entity_poly.pdbx_seq_one_letter_code
_entity_poly.pdbx_strand_id
1 'polypeptide(L)'
;LLTILCINLSAQDYFQQEVNYNISVELNDKNHTLIAEEIIEYTNNSPDDLDFLWFHIWPNAYKDNSTALAKHELESGNTDLYYATEEDRGYITDLNFTINGKKVDLKYHPEYIDICKLILNKPIKAGETITIKTLFKVKIPDARFSRLGHVDQSYMITQWYPKPAVYDKDGWHIMPYLSQGEFYSEFGSFDVSITLPRNYTVGATGDLQNKGEHVRLDELAEMTDTISRFDSDMSFPESDKKTKTIRFTQEKVHDFGWFADKRYHVLKGKVELPYSGRTVTLYTMFTNNEAHLWKNSIEYMHDAVYYYSLWNGDYPYNYCTAVDGTISAGGGME
;
A
#
# COMPACT_ATOMS: atom_id res chain seq x y z
N LEU A 1 -37.95 -9.86 49.63
CA LEU A 1 -37.50 -10.68 48.49
C LEU A 1 -36.88 -9.75 47.46
N LEU A 2 -35.56 -9.77 47.35
CA LEU A 2 -34.84 -8.94 46.36
C LEU A 2 -34.62 -9.82 45.10
N THR A 3 -35.35 -9.52 44.04
CA THR A 3 -35.20 -10.22 42.77
C THR A 3 -34.01 -9.57 42.04
N ILE A 4 -32.87 -10.26 41.98
CA ILE A 4 -31.72 -9.84 41.17
C ILE A 4 -32.06 -10.16 39.73
N LEU A 5 -32.31 -9.13 38.93
CA LEU A 5 -32.45 -9.22 37.49
C LEU A 5 -31.05 -9.36 36.90
N CYS A 6 -30.62 -10.58 36.55
CA CYS A 6 -29.40 -10.80 35.77
C CYS A 6 -29.70 -10.34 34.36
N ILE A 7 -29.29 -9.13 34.01
CA ILE A 7 -29.18 -8.69 32.61
C ILE A 7 -27.95 -9.40 32.04
N ASN A 8 -28.17 -10.41 31.20
CA ASN A 8 -27.10 -10.92 30.34
C ASN A 8 -26.75 -9.81 29.33
N LEU A 9 -25.77 -8.99 29.66
CA LEU A 9 -25.08 -8.18 28.68
C LEU A 9 -24.26 -9.16 27.82
N SER A 10 -24.81 -9.59 26.70
CA SER A 10 -23.99 -10.15 25.62
C SER A 10 -23.09 -9.02 25.16
N ALA A 11 -21.82 -9.05 25.55
CA ALA A 11 -20.82 -8.33 24.81
C ALA A 11 -20.94 -8.83 23.38
N GLN A 12 -21.22 -7.96 22.44
CA GLN A 12 -21.19 -8.33 21.02
C GLN A 12 -19.75 -8.79 20.76
N ASP A 13 -19.58 -10.07 20.41
CA ASP A 13 -18.25 -10.64 20.25
C ASP A 13 -17.50 -9.84 19.17
N TYR A 14 -16.37 -9.24 19.56
CA TYR A 14 -15.48 -8.59 18.61
C TYR A 14 -14.98 -9.65 17.62
N PHE A 15 -15.08 -9.35 16.35
CA PHE A 15 -14.47 -10.15 15.28
C PHE A 15 -13.74 -9.21 14.31
N GLN A 16 -12.80 -9.76 13.62
CA GLN A 16 -12.07 -9.13 12.55
C GLN A 16 -11.86 -10.17 11.45
N GLN A 17 -12.11 -9.80 10.22
CA GLN A 17 -11.85 -10.68 9.07
C GLN A 17 -10.34 -10.88 8.93
N GLU A 18 -9.92 -11.99 8.33
CA GLU A 18 -8.55 -12.23 7.97
C GLU A 18 -8.42 -12.23 6.45
N VAL A 19 -7.49 -11.41 5.93
CA VAL A 19 -7.31 -11.24 4.49
C VAL A 19 -5.85 -11.37 4.13
N ASN A 20 -5.46 -12.51 3.53
CA ASN A 20 -4.09 -12.80 3.14
C ASN A 20 -3.90 -12.62 1.63
N TYR A 21 -2.84 -11.92 1.23
CA TYR A 21 -2.59 -11.54 -0.16
C TYR A 21 -1.33 -12.18 -0.72
N ASN A 22 -1.44 -12.71 -1.94
CA ASN A 22 -0.29 -13.03 -2.78
C ASN A 22 -0.43 -12.25 -4.08
N ILE A 23 0.50 -11.32 -4.35
CA ILE A 23 0.43 -10.42 -5.49
C ILE A 23 1.72 -10.51 -6.30
N SER A 24 1.57 -10.72 -7.60
CA SER A 24 2.66 -10.57 -8.56
C SER A 24 2.37 -9.38 -9.46
N VAL A 25 3.27 -8.40 -9.49
CA VAL A 25 3.09 -7.15 -10.24
C VAL A 25 4.32 -6.84 -11.11
N GLU A 26 4.07 -6.35 -12.31
CA GLU A 26 5.09 -5.86 -13.25
C GLU A 26 4.86 -4.37 -13.53
N LEU A 27 5.91 -3.56 -13.35
CA LEU A 27 5.95 -2.15 -13.71
C LEU A 27 6.42 -1.98 -15.16
N ASN A 28 5.58 -1.35 -15.97
CA ASN A 28 6.00 -0.80 -17.26
C ASN A 28 6.26 0.71 -17.08
N ASP A 29 7.53 1.08 -16.96
CA ASP A 29 7.97 2.45 -16.69
C ASP A 29 7.99 3.36 -17.92
N LYS A 30 7.64 2.85 -19.11
CA LYS A 30 7.46 3.64 -20.33
C LYS A 30 6.02 4.16 -20.45
N ASN A 31 5.06 3.35 -20.01
CA ASN A 31 3.65 3.64 -20.13
C ASN A 31 3.02 3.96 -18.76
N HIS A 32 3.81 3.98 -17.69
CA HIS A 32 3.38 4.20 -16.30
C HIS A 32 2.20 3.30 -15.94
N THR A 33 2.38 1.98 -16.15
CA THR A 33 1.33 1.00 -15.86
C THR A 33 1.84 -0.15 -15.03
N LEU A 34 0.95 -0.71 -14.21
CA LEU A 34 1.13 -1.97 -13.50
C LEU A 34 0.27 -3.03 -14.16
N ILE A 35 0.82 -4.23 -14.32
CA ILE A 35 0.08 -5.43 -14.70
C ILE A 35 0.25 -6.42 -13.56
N ALA A 36 -0.84 -6.92 -13.00
CA ALA A 36 -0.77 -7.75 -11.81
C ALA A 36 -1.76 -8.91 -11.82
N GLU A 37 -1.36 -9.95 -11.11
CA GLU A 37 -2.21 -11.03 -10.64
C GLU A 37 -2.26 -11.00 -9.12
N GLU A 38 -3.46 -11.11 -8.56
CA GLU A 38 -3.71 -11.14 -7.13
C GLU A 38 -4.49 -12.38 -6.74
N ILE A 39 -4.06 -13.01 -5.68
CA ILE A 39 -4.75 -14.11 -5.01
C ILE A 39 -4.98 -13.69 -3.56
N ILE A 40 -6.24 -13.70 -3.13
CA ILE A 40 -6.65 -13.35 -1.77
C ILE A 40 -7.24 -14.61 -1.11
N GLU A 41 -6.77 -14.95 0.07
CA GLU A 41 -7.44 -15.84 0.99
C GLU A 41 -8.24 -14.98 1.97
N TYR A 42 -9.57 -15.05 1.88
CA TYR A 42 -10.50 -14.31 2.72
C TYR A 42 -11.20 -15.25 3.67
N THR A 43 -11.05 -15.04 4.97
CA THR A 43 -11.72 -15.83 6.02
C THR A 43 -12.81 -14.99 6.66
N ASN A 44 -14.05 -15.50 6.60
CA ASN A 44 -15.19 -14.88 7.25
C ASN A 44 -15.22 -15.24 8.75
N ASN A 45 -14.67 -14.41 9.59
CA ASN A 45 -14.67 -14.57 11.05
C ASN A 45 -15.92 -13.97 11.72
N SER A 46 -16.85 -13.38 10.93
CA SER A 46 -18.11 -12.87 11.47
C SER A 46 -19.08 -14.01 11.79
N PRO A 47 -20.09 -13.78 12.64
CA PRO A 47 -21.17 -14.72 12.86
C PRO A 47 -22.14 -14.83 11.68
N ASP A 48 -22.03 -13.94 10.69
CA ASP A 48 -22.96 -13.82 9.58
C ASP A 48 -22.51 -14.61 8.35
N ASP A 49 -23.49 -15.07 7.56
CA ASP A 49 -23.24 -15.55 6.20
C ASP A 49 -23.13 -14.35 5.25
N LEU A 50 -22.08 -14.28 4.44
CA LEU A 50 -21.87 -13.20 3.49
C LEU A 50 -22.28 -13.59 2.08
N ASP A 51 -23.31 -12.93 1.52
CA ASP A 51 -23.83 -13.18 0.15
C ASP A 51 -23.03 -12.44 -0.93
N PHE A 52 -22.24 -11.48 -0.55
CA PHE A 52 -21.40 -10.65 -1.42
C PHE A 52 -20.21 -10.10 -0.65
N LEU A 53 -19.20 -9.61 -1.39
CA LEU A 53 -18.09 -8.85 -0.84
C LEU A 53 -18.03 -7.48 -1.53
N TRP A 54 -17.87 -6.41 -0.76
CA TRP A 54 -17.48 -5.12 -1.29
C TRP A 54 -15.97 -5.05 -1.46
N PHE A 55 -15.54 -4.41 -2.55
CA PHE A 55 -14.14 -4.18 -2.86
C PHE A 55 -13.89 -2.71 -3.15
N HIS A 56 -12.78 -2.21 -2.63
CA HIS A 56 -12.18 -0.96 -3.03
C HIS A 56 -11.27 -1.22 -4.24
N ILE A 57 -11.49 -0.45 -5.30
CA ILE A 57 -10.67 -0.41 -6.51
C ILE A 57 -10.23 1.04 -6.74
N TRP A 58 -9.62 1.58 -5.73
CA TRP A 58 -9.31 3.00 -5.55
C TRP A 58 -8.51 3.68 -6.66
N PRO A 59 -7.70 3.02 -7.52
CA PRO A 59 -7.13 3.69 -8.69
C PRO A 59 -8.18 4.33 -9.62
N ASN A 60 -9.44 3.88 -9.59
CA ASN A 60 -10.52 4.52 -10.34
C ASN A 60 -10.91 5.92 -9.81
N ALA A 61 -10.48 6.31 -8.62
CA ALA A 61 -10.73 7.66 -8.10
C ALA A 61 -10.09 8.76 -8.96
N TYR A 62 -9.02 8.40 -9.68
CA TYR A 62 -8.28 9.34 -10.55
C TYR A 62 -8.79 9.36 -11.99
N LYS A 63 -9.88 8.65 -12.31
CA LYS A 63 -10.30 8.36 -13.68
C LYS A 63 -10.87 9.57 -14.40
N ASP A 64 -11.75 10.31 -13.76
CA ASP A 64 -12.45 11.44 -14.38
C ASP A 64 -13.02 12.43 -13.35
N ASN A 65 -13.67 13.50 -13.81
CA ASN A 65 -14.23 14.55 -12.97
C ASN A 65 -15.51 14.16 -12.21
N SER A 66 -16.07 12.98 -12.47
CA SER A 66 -17.29 12.52 -11.78
C SER A 66 -16.99 11.80 -10.46
N THR A 67 -15.73 11.45 -10.20
CA THR A 67 -15.29 10.71 -9.01
C THR A 67 -15.48 11.53 -7.72
N ALA A 68 -15.57 10.84 -6.58
CA ALA A 68 -15.64 11.50 -5.28
C ALA A 68 -14.38 12.33 -5.00
N LEU A 69 -13.20 11.81 -5.36
CA LEU A 69 -11.93 12.52 -5.23
C LEU A 69 -11.94 13.83 -6.01
N ALA A 70 -12.29 13.78 -7.31
CA ALA A 70 -12.29 14.98 -8.15
C ALA A 70 -13.24 16.07 -7.64
N LYS A 71 -14.40 15.67 -7.13
CA LYS A 71 -15.36 16.61 -6.52
C LYS A 71 -14.82 17.21 -5.23
N HIS A 72 -14.27 16.37 -4.34
CA HIS A 72 -13.71 16.80 -3.07
C HIS A 72 -12.51 17.75 -3.24
N GLU A 73 -11.60 17.46 -4.19
CA GLU A 73 -10.49 18.33 -4.53
C GLU A 73 -11.00 19.71 -5.05
N LEU A 74 -11.96 19.69 -5.97
CA LEU A 74 -12.54 20.93 -6.50
C LEU A 74 -13.25 21.76 -5.42
N GLU A 75 -13.99 21.14 -4.52
CA GLU A 75 -14.64 21.79 -3.36
C GLU A 75 -13.60 22.38 -2.39
N SER A 76 -12.45 21.74 -2.26
CA SER A 76 -11.31 22.21 -1.45
C SER A 76 -10.47 23.30 -2.15
N GLY A 77 -10.80 23.64 -3.39
CA GLY A 77 -10.13 24.65 -4.19
C GLY A 77 -8.95 24.12 -5.01
N ASN A 78 -8.67 22.82 -4.98
CA ASN A 78 -7.67 22.19 -5.84
C ASN A 78 -8.29 21.80 -7.18
N THR A 79 -7.75 22.35 -8.25
CA THR A 79 -8.26 22.15 -9.62
C THR A 79 -7.42 21.23 -10.49
N ASP A 80 -6.34 20.68 -9.96
CA ASP A 80 -5.35 19.90 -10.73
C ASP A 80 -5.97 18.67 -11.39
N LEU A 81 -6.76 17.89 -10.65
CA LEU A 81 -7.44 16.73 -11.20
C LEU A 81 -8.58 17.14 -12.15
N TYR A 82 -9.24 18.29 -11.93
CA TYR A 82 -10.32 18.77 -12.76
C TYR A 82 -9.86 19.12 -14.18
N TYR A 83 -8.69 19.76 -14.32
CA TYR A 83 -8.10 20.15 -15.60
C TYR A 83 -7.09 19.12 -16.15
N ALA A 84 -6.94 17.97 -15.48
CA ALA A 84 -6.03 16.93 -15.91
C ALA A 84 -6.37 16.37 -17.30
N THR A 85 -5.33 16.08 -18.08
CA THR A 85 -5.47 15.38 -19.36
C THR A 85 -5.71 13.88 -19.14
N GLU A 86 -6.09 13.15 -20.18
CA GLU A 86 -6.20 11.69 -20.15
C GLU A 86 -4.85 11.01 -19.79
N GLU A 87 -3.74 11.64 -20.13
CA GLU A 87 -2.39 11.13 -19.86
C GLU A 87 -2.03 11.23 -18.38
N ASP A 88 -2.51 12.30 -17.71
CA ASP A 88 -2.25 12.52 -16.28
C ASP A 88 -3.09 11.59 -15.37
N ARG A 89 -4.23 11.12 -15.87
CA ARG A 89 -5.21 10.35 -15.08
C ARG A 89 -4.80 8.91 -14.85
N GLY A 90 -5.34 8.33 -13.78
CA GLY A 90 -5.15 6.92 -13.43
C GLY A 90 -6.47 6.16 -13.32
N TYR A 91 -6.39 4.84 -13.47
CA TYR A 91 -7.54 3.95 -13.30
C TYR A 91 -7.10 2.49 -13.22
N ILE A 92 -8.02 1.61 -12.82
CA ILE A 92 -7.83 0.16 -12.84
C ILE A 92 -8.78 -0.49 -13.86
N THR A 93 -8.26 -1.47 -14.59
CA THR A 93 -8.97 -2.26 -15.61
C THR A 93 -8.63 -3.73 -15.52
N ASP A 94 -9.19 -4.52 -16.44
CA ASP A 94 -8.93 -5.94 -16.64
C ASP A 94 -9.29 -6.82 -15.43
N LEU A 95 -10.15 -6.31 -14.54
CA LEU A 95 -10.65 -7.04 -13.38
C LEU A 95 -11.43 -8.28 -13.82
N ASN A 96 -10.95 -9.45 -13.43
CA ASN A 96 -11.52 -10.74 -13.81
C ASN A 96 -11.62 -11.67 -12.60
N PHE A 97 -12.52 -11.35 -11.70
CA PHE A 97 -12.65 -12.06 -10.43
C PHE A 97 -13.16 -13.48 -10.59
N THR A 98 -12.50 -14.40 -9.90
CA THR A 98 -12.97 -15.75 -9.66
C THR A 98 -12.95 -16.05 -8.17
N ILE A 99 -13.89 -16.87 -7.69
CA ILE A 99 -13.91 -17.39 -6.32
C ILE A 99 -13.88 -18.90 -6.38
N ASN A 100 -12.90 -19.50 -5.72
CA ASN A 100 -12.63 -20.94 -5.76
C ASN A 100 -12.61 -21.47 -7.22
N GLY A 101 -11.98 -20.71 -8.13
CA GLY A 101 -11.83 -21.01 -9.55
C GLY A 101 -13.09 -20.79 -10.41
N LYS A 102 -14.19 -20.26 -9.86
CA LYS A 102 -15.42 -19.97 -10.60
C LYS A 102 -15.56 -18.46 -10.78
N LYS A 103 -15.88 -18.04 -12.01
CA LYS A 103 -16.15 -16.64 -12.32
C LYS A 103 -17.32 -16.11 -11.50
N VAL A 104 -17.20 -14.88 -11.03
CA VAL A 104 -18.24 -14.16 -10.28
C VAL A 104 -18.59 -12.84 -10.97
N ASP A 105 -19.82 -12.38 -10.76
CA ASP A 105 -20.28 -11.13 -11.28
C ASP A 105 -19.74 -9.95 -10.45
N LEU A 106 -19.16 -8.96 -11.15
CA LEU A 106 -18.73 -7.70 -10.58
C LEU A 106 -19.77 -6.62 -10.89
N LYS A 107 -20.21 -5.88 -9.88
CA LYS A 107 -21.10 -4.73 -10.04
C LYS A 107 -20.47 -3.50 -9.43
N TYR A 108 -20.28 -2.45 -10.23
CA TYR A 108 -19.82 -1.16 -9.71
C TYR A 108 -20.86 -0.54 -8.78
N HIS A 109 -20.39 0.20 -7.79
CA HIS A 109 -21.26 1.02 -6.96
C HIS A 109 -21.91 2.10 -7.84
N PRO A 110 -23.22 2.41 -7.66
CA PRO A 110 -23.94 3.33 -8.57
C PRO A 110 -23.41 4.76 -8.53
N GLU A 111 -22.75 5.17 -7.45
CA GLU A 111 -22.25 6.53 -7.24
C GLU A 111 -20.70 6.59 -7.26
N TYR A 112 -20.01 5.56 -6.75
CA TYR A 112 -18.57 5.54 -6.57
C TYR A 112 -17.92 4.49 -7.46
N ILE A 113 -17.31 4.92 -8.58
CA ILE A 113 -16.72 4.01 -9.58
C ILE A 113 -15.43 3.31 -9.08
N ASP A 114 -14.89 3.76 -7.98
CA ASP A 114 -13.75 3.19 -7.25
C ASP A 114 -14.16 2.16 -6.19
N ILE A 115 -15.45 1.79 -6.17
CA ILE A 115 -16.03 0.73 -5.33
C ILE A 115 -16.78 -0.25 -6.20
N CYS A 116 -16.63 -1.55 -5.94
CA CYS A 116 -17.40 -2.58 -6.61
C CYS A 116 -17.83 -3.69 -5.64
N LYS A 117 -18.86 -4.45 -6.05
CA LYS A 117 -19.42 -5.59 -5.33
C LYS A 117 -19.19 -6.86 -6.12
N LEU A 118 -18.64 -7.88 -5.49
CA LEU A 118 -18.60 -9.24 -6.01
C LEU A 118 -19.83 -9.99 -5.51
N ILE A 119 -20.65 -10.50 -6.43
CA ILE A 119 -21.84 -11.30 -6.11
C ILE A 119 -21.41 -12.74 -5.99
N LEU A 120 -21.58 -13.33 -4.82
CA LEU A 120 -21.14 -14.69 -4.55
C LEU A 120 -22.14 -15.72 -5.13
N ASN A 121 -21.61 -16.78 -5.72
CA ASN A 121 -22.45 -17.91 -6.19
C ASN A 121 -23.06 -18.70 -5.03
N LYS A 122 -22.43 -18.62 -3.86
CA LYS A 122 -22.90 -19.18 -2.57
C LYS A 122 -22.42 -18.27 -1.47
N PRO A 123 -23.21 -18.09 -0.39
CA PRO A 123 -22.76 -17.35 0.79
C PRO A 123 -21.50 -17.96 1.40
N ILE A 124 -20.59 -17.10 1.86
CA ILE A 124 -19.46 -17.53 2.68
C ILE A 124 -19.97 -17.68 4.10
N LYS A 125 -19.90 -18.89 4.63
CA LYS A 125 -20.36 -19.20 5.99
C LYS A 125 -19.41 -18.65 7.06
N ALA A 126 -19.92 -18.44 8.26
CA ALA A 126 -19.11 -18.15 9.44
C ALA A 126 -17.97 -19.17 9.57
N GLY A 127 -16.72 -18.69 9.69
CA GLY A 127 -15.50 -19.50 9.76
C GLY A 127 -15.01 -20.09 8.44
N GLU A 128 -15.70 -19.83 7.31
CA GLU A 128 -15.27 -20.34 5.99
C GLU A 128 -14.20 -19.44 5.39
N THR A 129 -13.19 -20.07 4.78
CA THR A 129 -12.16 -19.38 3.97
C THR A 129 -12.41 -19.64 2.49
N ILE A 130 -12.34 -18.61 1.68
CA ILE A 130 -12.42 -18.69 0.21
C ILE A 130 -11.16 -18.13 -0.42
N THR A 131 -10.86 -18.60 -1.65
CA THR A 131 -9.80 -18.06 -2.49
C THR A 131 -10.41 -17.18 -3.57
N ILE A 132 -10.06 -15.90 -3.59
CA ILE A 132 -10.43 -14.92 -4.60
C ILE A 132 -9.21 -14.68 -5.48
N LYS A 133 -9.39 -14.71 -6.80
CA LYS A 133 -8.31 -14.40 -7.75
C LYS A 133 -8.78 -13.40 -8.78
N THR A 134 -7.92 -12.43 -9.12
CA THR A 134 -8.14 -11.50 -10.22
C THR A 134 -6.84 -11.16 -10.93
N LEU A 135 -6.93 -10.91 -12.21
CA LEU A 135 -5.94 -10.10 -12.94
C LEU A 135 -6.40 -8.65 -12.88
N PHE A 136 -5.45 -7.73 -12.93
CA PHE A 136 -5.77 -6.31 -13.08
C PHE A 136 -4.62 -5.53 -13.71
N LYS A 137 -4.98 -4.37 -14.26
CA LYS A 137 -4.03 -3.41 -14.79
C LYS A 137 -4.33 -2.04 -14.20
N VAL A 138 -3.31 -1.36 -13.70
CA VAL A 138 -3.41 0.03 -13.21
C VAL A 138 -2.66 0.93 -14.17
N LYS A 139 -3.33 1.99 -14.64
CA LYS A 139 -2.64 3.17 -15.14
C LYS A 139 -2.33 4.06 -13.94
N ILE A 140 -1.05 4.32 -13.71
CA ILE A 140 -0.58 5.12 -12.58
C ILE A 140 -0.83 6.59 -12.92
N PRO A 141 -1.52 7.38 -12.08
CA PRO A 141 -1.75 8.80 -12.31
C PRO A 141 -0.51 9.65 -12.07
N ASP A 142 -0.55 10.90 -12.47
CA ASP A 142 0.41 11.92 -12.04
C ASP A 142 0.35 12.10 -10.51
N ALA A 143 1.51 12.15 -9.87
CA ALA A 143 1.62 12.20 -8.41
C ALA A 143 1.11 13.50 -7.77
N ARG A 144 0.89 14.57 -8.57
CA ARG A 144 0.35 15.84 -8.05
C ARG A 144 -1.07 15.73 -7.49
N PHE A 145 -1.80 14.62 -7.80
CA PHE A 145 -3.18 14.49 -7.37
C PHE A 145 -3.32 13.95 -5.95
N SER A 146 -2.59 12.92 -5.58
CA SER A 146 -2.64 12.32 -4.24
C SER A 146 -1.57 11.22 -4.06
N ARG A 147 -1.85 10.24 -3.20
CA ARG A 147 -0.92 9.22 -2.67
C ARG A 147 -0.48 8.16 -3.67
N LEU A 148 -1.25 7.86 -4.72
CA LEU A 148 -0.85 6.98 -5.81
C LEU A 148 -0.38 7.84 -6.97
N GLY A 149 0.85 7.65 -7.44
CA GLY A 149 1.29 8.43 -8.58
C GLY A 149 2.74 8.23 -9.00
N HIS A 150 3.10 8.93 -10.06
CA HIS A 150 4.46 9.02 -10.55
C HIS A 150 4.83 10.46 -10.93
N VAL A 151 6.13 10.76 -10.82
CA VAL A 151 6.77 11.93 -11.44
C VAL A 151 7.85 11.38 -12.36
N ASP A 152 7.65 11.49 -13.66
CA ASP A 152 8.47 10.78 -14.64
C ASP A 152 8.61 9.29 -14.26
N GLN A 153 9.84 8.83 -14.00
CA GLN A 153 10.13 7.45 -13.61
C GLN A 153 10.43 7.29 -12.11
N SER A 154 9.87 8.14 -11.27
CA SER A 154 9.78 7.99 -9.82
C SER A 154 8.37 7.59 -9.45
N TYR A 155 8.21 6.57 -8.64
CA TYR A 155 6.92 5.94 -8.36
C TYR A 155 6.63 5.88 -6.87
N MET A 156 5.42 6.30 -6.49
CA MET A 156 4.79 6.10 -5.20
C MET A 156 3.52 5.26 -5.41
N ILE A 157 3.56 4.00 -5.01
CA ILE A 157 2.50 3.03 -5.30
C ILE A 157 1.82 2.61 -4.00
N THR A 158 0.79 3.36 -3.63
CA THR A 158 -0.07 3.10 -2.47
C THR A 158 -1.52 2.98 -2.91
N GLN A 159 -2.34 2.23 -2.19
CA GLN A 159 -3.77 2.03 -2.51
C GLN A 159 -4.03 1.54 -3.96
N TRP A 160 -3.18 0.67 -4.48
CA TRP A 160 -3.02 0.35 -5.90
C TRP A 160 -3.69 -0.96 -6.36
N TYR A 161 -4.03 -1.85 -5.44
CA TYR A 161 -4.58 -3.19 -5.71
C TYR A 161 -6.04 -3.27 -5.23
N PRO A 162 -6.86 -4.18 -5.81
CA PRO A 162 -8.21 -4.44 -5.31
C PRO A 162 -8.16 -5.01 -3.88
N LYS A 163 -8.91 -4.43 -2.95
CA LYS A 163 -8.99 -4.94 -1.58
C LYS A 163 -10.42 -5.05 -1.08
N PRO A 164 -10.79 -6.13 -0.35
CA PRO A 164 -12.07 -6.21 0.32
C PRO A 164 -12.25 -5.04 1.28
N ALA A 165 -13.46 -4.48 1.30
CA ALA A 165 -13.83 -3.53 2.33
C ALA A 165 -13.94 -4.25 3.68
N VAL A 166 -13.69 -3.54 4.77
CA VAL A 166 -13.87 -4.08 6.11
C VAL A 166 -15.34 -4.42 6.36
N TYR A 167 -15.58 -5.58 6.96
CA TYR A 167 -16.87 -5.99 7.50
C TYR A 167 -16.72 -6.30 8.98
N ASP A 168 -17.32 -5.45 9.81
CA ASP A 168 -17.29 -5.60 11.27
C ASP A 168 -18.73 -5.62 11.86
N LYS A 169 -18.84 -5.45 13.16
CA LYS A 169 -20.14 -5.45 13.88
C LYS A 169 -21.13 -4.37 13.41
N ASP A 170 -20.64 -3.32 12.77
CA ASP A 170 -21.44 -2.22 12.23
C ASP A 170 -21.77 -2.42 10.74
N GLY A 171 -21.30 -3.52 10.12
CA GLY A 171 -21.53 -3.89 8.73
C GLY A 171 -20.35 -3.56 7.82
N TRP A 172 -20.63 -3.32 6.53
CA TRP A 172 -19.63 -3.00 5.51
C TRP A 172 -19.19 -1.56 5.57
N HIS A 173 -17.87 -1.31 5.65
CA HIS A 173 -17.26 0.00 5.59
C HIS A 173 -16.80 0.29 4.17
N ILE A 174 -17.73 0.70 3.32
CA ILE A 174 -17.43 1.15 1.96
C ILE A 174 -17.14 2.66 1.97
N MET A 175 -16.01 3.05 1.43
CA MET A 175 -15.65 4.46 1.31
C MET A 175 -14.96 4.74 -0.03
N PRO A 176 -15.35 5.81 -0.74
CA PRO A 176 -14.59 6.25 -1.90
C PRO A 176 -13.22 6.77 -1.47
N TYR A 177 -12.27 6.74 -2.39
CA TYR A 177 -10.96 7.36 -2.16
C TYR A 177 -11.10 8.88 -2.06
N LEU A 178 -10.55 9.46 -1.00
CA LEU A 178 -10.45 10.90 -0.78
C LEU A 178 -9.01 11.27 -0.41
N SER A 179 -8.63 12.52 -0.63
CA SER A 179 -7.30 13.03 -0.26
C SER A 179 -7.14 13.24 1.25
N GLN A 180 -8.25 13.33 1.98
CA GLN A 180 -8.27 13.48 3.43
C GLN A 180 -8.98 12.30 4.09
N GLY A 181 -8.53 11.95 5.30
CA GLY A 181 -9.02 10.81 6.06
C GLY A 181 -8.12 9.60 5.92
N GLU A 182 -8.32 8.63 6.81
CA GLU A 182 -7.54 7.39 6.85
C GLU A 182 -8.26 6.26 6.14
N PHE A 183 -7.48 5.33 5.59
CA PHE A 183 -7.98 4.12 4.97
C PHE A 183 -8.21 3.04 6.01
N TYR A 184 -9.34 2.36 5.91
CA TYR A 184 -9.70 1.27 6.80
C TYR A 184 -9.63 -0.05 6.05
N SER A 185 -8.76 -0.93 6.49
CA SER A 185 -8.50 -2.24 5.85
C SER A 185 -8.30 -3.32 6.90
N GLU A 186 -8.60 -4.55 6.52
CA GLU A 186 -8.41 -5.73 7.38
C GLU A 186 -6.92 -6.06 7.52
N PHE A 187 -6.55 -6.61 8.67
CA PHE A 187 -5.23 -7.18 8.87
C PHE A 187 -5.10 -8.56 8.22
N GLY A 188 -3.89 -8.84 7.74
CA GLY A 188 -3.53 -10.12 7.17
C GLY A 188 -2.05 -10.21 6.85
N SER A 189 -1.71 -11.07 5.92
CA SER A 189 -0.35 -11.22 5.41
C SER A 189 -0.26 -10.78 3.95
N PHE A 190 0.93 -10.31 3.58
CA PHE A 190 1.27 -9.97 2.19
C PHE A 190 2.50 -10.74 1.75
N ASP A 191 2.42 -11.32 0.55
CA ASP A 191 3.53 -11.90 -0.19
C ASP A 191 3.52 -11.25 -1.58
N VAL A 192 4.40 -10.27 -1.78
CA VAL A 192 4.37 -9.42 -2.98
C VAL A 192 5.66 -9.54 -3.76
N SER A 193 5.54 -9.90 -5.04
CA SER A 193 6.62 -9.99 -6.01
C SER A 193 6.53 -8.85 -7.01
N ILE A 194 7.51 -7.94 -7.03
CA ILE A 194 7.56 -6.75 -7.87
C ILE A 194 8.61 -6.95 -8.97
N THR A 195 8.19 -6.93 -10.23
CA THR A 195 9.06 -7.03 -11.40
C THR A 195 9.20 -5.67 -12.06
N LEU A 196 10.44 -5.22 -12.28
CA LEU A 196 10.74 -3.91 -12.86
C LEU A 196 12.17 -3.89 -13.47
N PRO A 197 12.56 -2.85 -14.24
CA PRO A 197 13.93 -2.73 -14.75
C PRO A 197 14.98 -2.84 -13.63
N ARG A 198 16.08 -3.55 -13.91
CA ARG A 198 17.03 -3.98 -12.88
C ARG A 198 17.68 -2.84 -12.10
N ASN A 199 17.80 -1.66 -12.69
CA ASN A 199 18.47 -0.51 -12.08
C ASN A 199 17.59 0.30 -11.09
N TYR A 200 16.31 -0.05 -10.90
CA TYR A 200 15.51 0.56 -9.85
C TYR A 200 15.94 0.12 -8.46
N THR A 201 15.82 1.03 -7.51
CA THR A 201 15.86 0.75 -6.06
C THR A 201 14.42 0.80 -5.55
N VAL A 202 14.04 -0.16 -4.71
CA VAL A 202 12.66 -0.30 -4.21
C VAL A 202 12.66 -0.26 -2.69
N GLY A 203 11.84 0.63 -2.13
CA GLY A 203 11.40 0.60 -0.74
C GLY A 203 9.96 0.10 -0.67
N ALA A 204 9.65 -0.84 0.21
CA ALA A 204 8.32 -1.40 0.31
C ALA A 204 7.98 -1.83 1.74
N THR A 205 6.69 -2.07 1.99
CA THR A 205 6.20 -2.73 3.19
C THR A 205 6.80 -4.12 3.30
N GLY A 206 7.26 -4.48 4.50
CA GLY A 206 7.65 -5.84 4.84
C GLY A 206 9.13 -6.18 4.67
N ASP A 207 9.41 -7.46 4.87
CA ASP A 207 10.75 -8.04 4.88
C ASP A 207 11.16 -8.40 3.45
N LEU A 208 12.25 -7.80 2.97
CA LEU A 208 12.89 -8.14 1.69
C LEU A 208 13.41 -9.59 1.71
N GLN A 209 13.05 -10.39 0.72
CA GLN A 209 13.41 -11.81 0.65
C GLN A 209 14.64 -12.11 -0.22
N ASN A 210 15.03 -11.20 -1.09
CA ASN A 210 16.09 -11.42 -2.08
C ASN A 210 17.47 -11.10 -1.51
N LYS A 211 18.31 -12.10 -1.28
CA LYS A 211 19.69 -11.93 -0.77
C LYS A 211 20.54 -10.98 -1.62
N GLY A 212 20.42 -11.05 -2.94
CA GLY A 212 21.17 -10.17 -3.85
C GLY A 212 20.75 -8.72 -3.74
N GLU A 213 19.49 -8.46 -3.44
CA GLU A 213 18.99 -7.09 -3.26
C GLU A 213 19.43 -6.51 -1.90
N HIS A 214 19.53 -7.33 -0.84
CA HIS A 214 20.15 -6.91 0.42
C HIS A 214 21.59 -6.44 0.21
N VAL A 215 22.40 -7.24 -0.50
CA VAL A 215 23.79 -6.86 -0.81
C VAL A 215 23.83 -5.54 -1.60
N ARG A 216 22.94 -5.39 -2.58
CA ARG A 216 22.86 -4.15 -3.37
C ARG A 216 22.48 -2.92 -2.52
N LEU A 217 21.54 -3.08 -1.58
CA LEU A 217 21.17 -1.99 -0.67
C LEU A 217 22.32 -1.64 0.29
N ASP A 218 23.10 -2.63 0.72
CA ASP A 218 24.28 -2.40 1.55
C ASP A 218 25.37 -1.64 0.77
N GLU A 219 25.65 -2.05 -0.46
CA GLU A 219 26.57 -1.32 -1.36
C GLU A 219 26.12 0.13 -1.61
N LEU A 220 24.83 0.35 -1.85
CA LEU A 220 24.30 1.71 -2.01
C LEU A 220 24.42 2.55 -0.74
N ALA A 221 24.21 1.93 0.44
CA ALA A 221 24.37 2.64 1.70
C ALA A 221 25.84 3.03 1.95
N GLU A 222 26.77 2.10 1.73
CA GLU A 222 28.21 2.41 1.80
C GLU A 222 28.61 3.50 0.83
N MET A 223 28.10 3.49 -0.41
CA MET A 223 28.35 4.56 -1.38
C MET A 223 27.80 5.90 -0.90
N THR A 224 26.57 5.92 -0.40
CA THR A 224 25.91 7.14 0.08
C THR A 224 26.69 7.77 1.26
N ASP A 225 27.18 6.95 2.18
CA ASP A 225 27.97 7.41 3.34
C ASP A 225 29.29 8.12 2.94
N THR A 226 29.80 7.85 1.74
CA THR A 226 31.01 8.53 1.23
C THR A 226 30.72 9.90 0.61
N ILE A 227 29.45 10.24 0.39
CA ILE A 227 29.07 11.49 -0.28
C ILE A 227 29.19 12.66 0.68
N SER A 228 30.20 13.49 0.50
CA SER A 228 30.40 14.72 1.28
C SER A 228 29.46 15.85 0.86
N ARG A 229 29.06 15.88 -0.41
CA ARG A 229 28.14 16.87 -0.99
C ARG A 229 27.33 16.23 -2.11
N PHE A 230 26.02 16.24 -1.97
CA PHE A 230 25.11 15.74 -2.99
C PHE A 230 25.09 16.66 -4.22
N ASP A 231 24.95 16.06 -5.39
CA ASP A 231 24.75 16.74 -6.65
C ASP A 231 23.35 17.36 -6.73
N SER A 232 23.16 18.26 -7.67
CA SER A 232 21.84 18.81 -8.04
C SER A 232 21.25 18.14 -9.28
N ASP A 233 21.92 17.16 -9.85
CA ASP A 233 21.42 16.41 -11.01
C ASP A 233 20.25 15.52 -10.63
N MET A 234 19.09 15.82 -11.23
CA MET A 234 17.85 15.07 -11.09
C MET A 234 17.47 14.30 -12.34
N SER A 235 18.37 14.16 -13.31
CA SER A 235 18.13 13.40 -14.52
C SER A 235 17.91 11.91 -14.22
N PHE A 236 17.03 11.27 -15.01
CA PHE A 236 16.78 9.84 -14.88
C PHE A 236 17.78 9.05 -15.72
N PRO A 237 18.49 8.07 -15.15
CA PRO A 237 19.21 7.09 -15.92
C PRO A 237 18.26 6.30 -16.85
N GLU A 238 18.74 5.88 -18.02
CA GLU A 238 17.97 4.99 -18.87
C GLU A 238 17.60 3.70 -18.11
N SER A 239 16.39 3.21 -18.36
CA SER A 239 15.94 1.95 -17.76
C SER A 239 16.72 0.76 -18.31
N ASP A 240 17.20 -0.11 -17.43
CA ASP A 240 17.90 -1.33 -17.86
C ASP A 240 16.92 -2.19 -18.71
N LYS A 241 17.44 -2.76 -19.81
CA LYS A 241 16.67 -3.68 -20.66
C LYS A 241 16.33 -4.99 -19.96
N LYS A 242 17.11 -5.37 -18.95
CA LYS A 242 16.85 -6.54 -18.12
C LYS A 242 16.00 -6.13 -16.93
N THR A 243 15.11 -6.99 -16.56
CA THR A 243 14.29 -6.85 -15.35
C THR A 243 14.86 -7.65 -14.18
N LYS A 244 14.39 -7.33 -12.99
CA LYS A 244 14.55 -8.13 -11.77
C LYS A 244 13.19 -8.29 -11.12
N THR A 245 13.03 -9.34 -10.32
CA THR A 245 11.86 -9.52 -9.43
C THR A 245 12.33 -9.47 -7.99
N ILE A 246 11.72 -8.59 -7.20
CA ILE A 246 12.00 -8.41 -5.78
C ILE A 246 10.76 -8.87 -5.01
N ARG A 247 10.95 -9.70 -4.00
CA ARG A 247 9.86 -10.23 -3.17
C ARG A 247 9.95 -9.68 -1.76
N PHE A 248 8.81 -9.22 -1.26
CA PHE A 248 8.60 -8.77 0.12
C PHE A 248 7.50 -9.61 0.77
N THR A 249 7.67 -9.92 2.05
CA THR A 249 6.65 -10.61 2.84
C THR A 249 6.44 -9.90 4.16
N GLN A 250 5.19 -9.81 4.60
CA GLN A 250 4.87 -9.28 5.91
C GLN A 250 3.58 -9.91 6.45
N GLU A 251 3.61 -10.27 7.72
CA GLU A 251 2.42 -10.71 8.45
C GLU A 251 1.89 -9.56 9.32
N LYS A 252 0.59 -9.61 9.61
CA LYS A 252 -0.10 -8.70 10.55
C LYS A 252 0.04 -7.23 10.16
N VAL A 253 -0.16 -6.94 8.89
CA VAL A 253 -0.30 -5.59 8.34
C VAL A 253 -1.62 -5.45 7.60
N HIS A 254 -2.10 -4.23 7.46
CA HIS A 254 -3.40 -3.92 6.85
C HIS A 254 -3.28 -3.33 5.44
N ASP A 255 -2.06 -3.03 4.98
CA ASP A 255 -1.82 -2.50 3.63
C ASP A 255 -0.40 -2.81 3.14
N PHE A 256 -0.19 -2.67 1.83
CA PHE A 256 1.10 -2.84 1.19
C PHE A 256 1.36 -1.71 0.19
N GLY A 257 2.32 -0.86 0.52
CA GLY A 257 2.82 0.20 -0.36
C GLY A 257 4.26 -0.07 -0.79
N TRP A 258 4.64 0.50 -1.94
CA TRP A 258 6.01 0.45 -2.42
C TRP A 258 6.38 1.67 -3.25
N PHE A 259 7.68 1.98 -3.26
CA PHE A 259 8.27 3.12 -3.92
C PHE A 259 9.42 2.63 -4.80
N ALA A 260 9.62 3.24 -5.95
CA ALA A 260 10.68 2.86 -6.85
C ALA A 260 11.28 4.06 -7.58
N ASP A 261 12.59 4.22 -7.49
CA ASP A 261 13.34 5.22 -8.24
C ASP A 261 14.73 4.66 -8.59
N LYS A 262 15.28 5.09 -9.70
CA LYS A 262 16.63 4.71 -10.17
C LYS A 262 17.73 5.56 -9.55
N ARG A 263 17.36 6.66 -8.89
CA ARG A 263 18.25 7.69 -8.36
C ARG A 263 18.38 7.65 -6.85
N TYR A 264 17.66 6.72 -6.16
CA TYR A 264 17.70 6.69 -4.70
C TYR A 264 19.11 6.50 -4.16
N HIS A 265 19.51 7.44 -3.32
CA HIS A 265 20.50 7.23 -2.29
C HIS A 265 19.88 6.41 -1.17
N VAL A 266 20.68 5.58 -0.52
CA VAL A 266 20.22 4.73 0.58
C VAL A 266 21.08 5.02 1.81
N LEU A 267 20.46 5.24 2.96
CA LEU A 267 21.15 5.14 4.24
C LEU A 267 20.62 3.94 5.00
N LYS A 268 21.46 3.32 5.81
CA LYS A 268 21.13 2.14 6.60
C LYS A 268 21.54 2.31 8.05
N GLY A 269 20.67 1.95 8.96
CA GLY A 269 20.92 1.96 10.39
C GLY A 269 20.24 0.80 11.10
N LYS A 270 20.37 0.79 12.42
CA LYS A 270 19.75 -0.20 13.29
C LYS A 270 19.32 0.47 14.58
N VAL A 271 18.24 -0.05 15.18
CA VAL A 271 17.82 0.33 16.52
C VAL A 271 17.57 -0.94 17.34
N GLU A 272 18.05 -0.97 18.57
CA GLU A 272 17.73 -2.00 19.55
C GLU A 272 16.49 -1.57 20.34
N LEU A 273 15.46 -2.43 20.36
CA LEU A 273 14.19 -2.12 21.00
C LEU A 273 14.30 -2.21 22.53
N PRO A 274 13.62 -1.29 23.27
CA PRO A 274 13.85 -1.09 24.69
C PRO A 274 13.41 -2.26 25.59
N TYR A 275 12.45 -3.08 25.17
CA TYR A 275 11.91 -4.16 25.99
C TYR A 275 12.45 -5.54 25.60
N SER A 276 12.42 -5.88 24.32
CA SER A 276 12.85 -7.20 23.84
C SER A 276 14.35 -7.31 23.55
N GLY A 277 15.05 -6.19 23.36
CA GLY A 277 16.41 -6.17 22.82
C GLY A 277 16.51 -6.60 21.35
N ARG A 278 15.38 -6.80 20.66
CA ARG A 278 15.35 -7.13 19.23
C ARG A 278 15.87 -5.95 18.41
N THR A 279 16.67 -6.25 17.41
CA THR A 279 17.18 -5.22 16.49
C THR A 279 16.23 -5.03 15.29
N VAL A 280 15.86 -3.80 15.01
CA VAL A 280 15.14 -3.38 13.78
C VAL A 280 16.14 -2.75 12.83
N THR A 281 16.09 -3.14 11.56
CA THR A 281 16.89 -2.53 10.50
C THR A 281 16.15 -1.30 9.95
N LEU A 282 16.86 -0.20 9.82
CA LEU A 282 16.34 1.08 9.33
C LEU A 282 16.91 1.35 7.94
N TYR A 283 16.05 1.76 7.01
CA TYR A 283 16.46 2.29 5.71
C TYR A 283 15.85 3.66 5.48
N THR A 284 16.61 4.58 4.89
CA THR A 284 16.06 5.78 4.28
C THR A 284 16.48 5.86 2.83
N MET A 285 15.55 6.22 1.96
CA MET A 285 15.75 6.29 0.51
C MET A 285 15.30 7.66 0.01
N PHE A 286 16.19 8.38 -0.65
CA PHE A 286 15.95 9.75 -1.10
C PHE A 286 16.73 10.06 -2.38
N THR A 287 16.34 11.12 -3.07
CA THR A 287 17.01 11.60 -4.29
C THR A 287 17.92 12.79 -4.00
N ASN A 288 18.61 13.32 -5.01
CA ASN A 288 19.41 14.55 -4.86
C ASN A 288 18.56 15.77 -4.48
N ASN A 289 17.23 15.72 -4.80
CA ASN A 289 16.31 16.74 -4.36
C ASN A 289 16.22 16.70 -2.83
N GLU A 290 16.47 17.84 -2.20
CA GLU A 290 16.41 17.94 -0.73
C GLU A 290 17.32 16.97 0.06
N ALA A 291 18.30 16.32 -0.59
CA ALA A 291 19.20 15.36 0.06
C ALA A 291 19.87 15.89 1.34
N HIS A 292 20.05 17.21 1.43
CA HIS A 292 20.57 17.84 2.63
C HIS A 292 19.67 17.71 3.86
N LEU A 293 18.34 17.51 3.68
CA LEU A 293 17.37 17.26 4.75
C LEU A 293 17.41 15.80 5.21
N TRP A 294 17.75 14.89 4.29
CA TRP A 294 17.78 13.45 4.55
C TRP A 294 19.09 12.96 5.19
N LYS A 295 20.11 13.79 5.20
CA LYS A 295 21.44 13.45 5.70
C LYS A 295 21.45 12.80 7.08
N ASN A 296 20.59 13.23 7.99
CA ASN A 296 20.50 12.72 9.36
C ASN A 296 19.24 11.85 9.57
N SER A 297 18.57 11.42 8.51
CA SER A 297 17.28 10.73 8.60
C SER A 297 17.34 9.40 9.36
N ILE A 298 18.46 8.70 9.32
CA ILE A 298 18.66 7.46 10.11
C ILE A 298 18.65 7.75 11.62
N GLU A 299 19.25 8.86 12.07
CA GLU A 299 19.23 9.26 13.47
C GLU A 299 17.80 9.59 13.92
N TYR A 300 17.06 10.32 13.09
CA TYR A 300 15.66 10.65 13.38
C TYR A 300 14.76 9.41 13.40
N MET A 301 14.97 8.46 12.47
CA MET A 301 14.24 7.19 12.48
C MET A 301 14.59 6.33 13.70
N HIS A 302 15.88 6.27 14.06
CA HIS A 302 16.31 5.57 15.26
C HIS A 302 15.55 6.08 16.48
N ASP A 303 15.56 7.38 16.68
CA ASP A 303 14.91 8.00 17.83
C ASP A 303 13.38 7.80 17.78
N ALA A 304 12.76 7.94 16.62
CA ALA A 304 11.33 7.70 16.45
C ALA A 304 10.97 6.26 16.84
N VAL A 305 11.62 5.25 16.24
CA VAL A 305 11.32 3.84 16.52
C VAL A 305 11.60 3.50 17.99
N TYR A 306 12.71 4.00 18.55
CA TYR A 306 13.07 3.76 19.95
C TYR A 306 12.06 4.35 20.93
N TYR A 307 11.76 5.66 20.81
CA TYR A 307 10.89 6.34 21.77
C TYR A 307 9.43 5.93 21.63
N TYR A 308 8.94 5.71 20.39
CA TYR A 308 7.58 5.17 20.23
C TYR A 308 7.49 3.74 20.77
N SER A 309 8.54 2.93 20.63
CA SER A 309 8.58 1.62 21.26
C SER A 309 8.59 1.72 22.78
N LEU A 310 9.33 2.67 23.34
CA LEU A 310 9.37 2.88 24.78
C LEU A 310 8.01 3.29 25.37
N TRP A 311 7.22 4.03 24.63
CA TRP A 311 5.93 4.53 25.13
C TRP A 311 4.74 3.62 24.83
N ASN A 312 4.79 2.86 23.73
CA ASN A 312 3.65 2.10 23.23
C ASN A 312 3.88 0.59 23.17
N GLY A 313 5.07 0.12 23.49
CA GLY A 313 5.51 -1.26 23.29
C GLY A 313 6.39 -1.39 22.04
N ASP A 314 7.16 -2.46 21.99
CA ASP A 314 8.16 -2.69 20.94
C ASP A 314 7.56 -2.64 19.54
N TYR A 315 8.23 -1.94 18.64
CA TYR A 315 7.89 -1.90 17.22
C TYR A 315 7.83 -3.34 16.67
N PRO A 316 6.70 -3.74 16.03
CA PRO A 316 6.45 -5.16 15.78
C PRO A 316 7.26 -5.76 14.62
N TYR A 317 7.75 -4.95 13.68
CA TYR A 317 8.36 -5.41 12.43
C TYR A 317 9.88 -5.41 12.46
N ASN A 318 10.51 -6.13 11.50
CA ASN A 318 11.97 -6.26 11.42
C ASN A 318 12.65 -5.09 10.70
N TYR A 319 11.90 -4.38 9.87
CA TYR A 319 12.37 -3.24 9.07
C TYR A 319 11.49 -2.03 9.30
N CYS A 320 12.10 -0.85 9.23
CA CYS A 320 11.42 0.42 9.11
C CYS A 320 12.09 1.20 7.97
N THR A 321 11.30 1.62 6.98
CA THR A 321 11.83 2.30 5.78
C THR A 321 11.11 3.63 5.59
N ALA A 322 11.86 4.73 5.52
CA ALA A 322 11.35 6.02 5.11
C ALA A 322 11.83 6.35 3.70
N VAL A 323 10.93 6.85 2.87
CA VAL A 323 11.20 7.13 1.47
C VAL A 323 10.82 8.58 1.16
N ASP A 324 11.70 9.28 0.44
CA ASP A 324 11.40 10.54 -0.23
C ASP A 324 10.45 10.26 -1.39
N GLY A 325 9.16 10.39 -1.13
CA GLY A 325 8.10 10.07 -2.09
C GLY A 325 7.86 11.17 -3.11
N THR A 326 6.96 10.91 -4.04
CA THR A 326 6.61 11.85 -5.13
C THR A 326 5.58 12.89 -4.71
N ILE A 327 4.95 12.72 -3.56
CA ILE A 327 3.91 13.62 -3.06
C ILE A 327 4.52 14.75 -2.25
N SER A 328 3.95 15.95 -2.40
CA SER A 328 4.23 17.08 -1.53
C SER A 328 3.17 17.14 -0.42
N ALA A 329 3.47 16.60 0.74
CA ALA A 329 2.59 16.62 1.91
C ALA A 329 3.33 17.17 3.13
N GLY A 330 2.65 18.00 3.92
CA GLY A 330 3.17 18.43 5.22
C GLY A 330 2.98 17.35 6.27
N GLY A 331 3.98 17.13 7.13
CA GLY A 331 3.86 16.25 8.30
C GLY A 331 4.18 14.77 8.07
N GLY A 332 4.47 14.35 6.87
CA GLY A 332 4.75 12.94 6.54
C GLY A 332 3.50 12.16 6.08
N MET A 333 3.71 10.91 5.69
CA MET A 333 2.69 9.95 5.28
C MET A 333 3.11 8.57 5.79
N GLU A 334 2.28 7.94 6.58
CA GLU A 334 2.41 6.56 7.08
C GLU A 334 1.88 5.50 6.12
#